data_001b1d3eb4a3bad4fe6288c2e31f0db9
#
_entry.id   001b1d3eb4a3bad4fe6288c2e31f0db9
#
_cell.length_a   1.000
_cell.length_b   1.000
_cell.length_c   1.000
_cell.angle_alpha   90.00
_cell.angle_beta   90.00
_cell.angle_gamma   90.00
#
_symmetry.space_group_name_H-M   'P 1'
#
loop_
_entity.id
_entity.type
_entity.pdbx_description
1 polymer ?
#
loop_
_entity_poly.entity_id
_entity_poly.type
_entity_poly.pdbx_seq_one_letter_code
_entity_poly.pdbx_strand_id
1 'polypeptide(L)'
;MTLKNTSKVWKKIILPEASSILDAAKNLEENGVQIVLVVDKKKCLVGTVSDGDIRRGLLAGLDLNSSVLKVVNKKPRVVPEAVTSDLALEIMKSNNLRQIPIVDKSNKIKGIHLWDEITVKESRSNIMVIMAGGKGIRMRPYTESCPKPMLEVANKPILQHIIEKAKNEGFNKFIISVNYLGQMIKDFFGSGEKFGIDIEYLDEDSPLGTAGSLSLLKIKTKEPFLVVNGDVVTGVRFKKILKFHGTQNAHATMAVSLHEWQHPFGVVHMNGMNITKIEEKPVSRDYICLLYTSPSPRDGRI
;
A
#
# COMPACT_ATOMS: atom_id res chain seq x y z
N MET A 1 6.43 9.71 -18.83
CA MET A 1 5.93 8.77 -19.85
C MET A 1 4.72 8.06 -19.25
N THR A 2 3.54 8.34 -19.77
CA THR A 2 2.23 8.08 -19.12
C THR A 2 1.87 6.61 -19.11
N LEU A 3 1.57 6.05 -17.93
CA LEU A 3 1.17 4.68 -17.61
C LEU A 3 -0.04 4.08 -18.37
N LYS A 4 -0.58 4.78 -19.36
CA LYS A 4 -1.71 4.29 -20.18
C LYS A 4 -1.34 3.31 -21.30
N ASN A 5 -0.05 3.04 -21.54
CA ASN A 5 0.38 2.19 -22.67
C ASN A 5 0.82 0.77 -22.29
N THR A 6 1.06 0.49 -21.03
CA THR A 6 1.59 -0.81 -20.56
C THR A 6 0.57 -1.94 -20.59
N SER A 7 -0.73 -1.65 -20.48
CA SER A 7 -1.80 -2.68 -20.55
C SER A 7 -1.93 -3.39 -21.92
N LYS A 8 -1.12 -3.03 -22.91
CA LYS A 8 -1.16 -3.63 -24.27
C LYS A 8 0.13 -4.35 -24.68
N VAL A 9 1.19 -4.32 -23.86
CA VAL A 9 2.48 -4.99 -24.17
C VAL A 9 2.29 -6.48 -24.40
N TRP A 10 1.42 -7.15 -23.61
CA TRP A 10 1.16 -8.57 -23.77
C TRP A 10 0.70 -8.98 -25.17
N LYS A 11 0.05 -8.10 -25.93
CA LYS A 11 -0.38 -8.37 -27.31
C LYS A 11 0.79 -8.46 -28.27
N LYS A 12 1.90 -7.78 -27.97
CA LYS A 12 3.10 -7.76 -28.82
C LYS A 12 4.01 -8.96 -28.56
N ILE A 13 3.93 -9.57 -27.39
CA ILE A 13 4.74 -10.71 -26.99
C ILE A 13 4.05 -12.06 -27.22
N ILE A 14 2.96 -12.09 -27.99
CA ILE A 14 2.28 -13.31 -28.39
C ILE A 14 2.90 -13.81 -29.69
N LEU A 15 3.26 -15.09 -29.70
CA LEU A 15 3.69 -15.81 -30.92
C LEU A 15 2.83 -17.03 -31.18
N PRO A 16 2.51 -17.32 -32.44
CA PRO A 16 1.88 -18.58 -32.83
C PRO A 16 2.78 -19.78 -32.55
N GLU A 17 2.20 -20.94 -32.27
CA GLU A 17 2.91 -22.21 -32.08
C GLU A 17 3.73 -22.67 -33.30
N ALA A 18 3.40 -22.15 -34.49
CA ALA A 18 4.13 -22.42 -35.73
C ALA A 18 5.42 -21.61 -35.90
N SER A 19 5.73 -20.69 -35.00
CA SER A 19 6.89 -19.82 -35.07
C SER A 19 8.19 -20.59 -34.81
N SER A 20 9.32 -20.00 -35.23
CA SER A 20 10.66 -20.50 -34.97
C SER A 20 11.25 -19.96 -33.66
N ILE A 21 12.37 -20.55 -33.23
CA ILE A 21 13.18 -20.01 -32.12
C ILE A 21 13.71 -18.62 -32.47
N LEU A 22 14.04 -18.34 -33.72
CA LEU A 22 14.49 -17.03 -34.18
C LEU A 22 13.40 -15.98 -34.00
N ASP A 23 12.12 -16.32 -34.31
CA ASP A 23 11.00 -15.40 -34.11
C ASP A 23 10.82 -15.06 -32.64
N ALA A 24 10.99 -16.04 -31.76
CA ALA A 24 10.92 -15.86 -30.32
C ALA A 24 12.06 -14.93 -29.83
N ALA A 25 13.29 -15.15 -30.31
CA ALA A 25 14.46 -14.34 -29.97
C ALA A 25 14.28 -12.87 -30.39
N LYS A 26 13.82 -12.65 -31.64
CA LYS A 26 13.52 -11.30 -32.15
C LYS A 26 12.42 -10.62 -31.32
N ASN A 27 11.37 -11.35 -30.97
CA ASN A 27 10.27 -10.80 -30.18
C ASN A 27 10.70 -10.37 -28.78
N LEU A 28 11.58 -11.15 -28.13
CA LEU A 28 12.17 -10.79 -26.84
C LEU A 28 12.97 -9.48 -26.92
N GLU A 29 13.84 -9.35 -27.94
CA GLU A 29 14.67 -8.18 -28.16
C GLU A 29 13.84 -6.92 -28.46
N GLU A 30 12.89 -7.00 -29.41
CA GLU A 30 12.08 -5.88 -29.85
C GLU A 30 11.18 -5.30 -28.76
N ASN A 31 10.67 -6.14 -27.84
CA ASN A 31 9.69 -5.73 -26.83
C ASN A 31 10.31 -5.48 -25.45
N GLY A 32 11.58 -5.83 -25.24
CA GLY A 32 12.29 -5.64 -23.97
C GLY A 32 11.65 -6.38 -22.80
N VAL A 33 10.79 -7.38 -23.08
CA VAL A 33 10.13 -8.23 -22.08
C VAL A 33 10.78 -9.60 -22.13
N GLN A 34 11.23 -10.11 -20.99
CA GLN A 34 12.01 -11.34 -20.89
C GLN A 34 11.18 -12.62 -21.06
N ILE A 35 10.03 -12.55 -21.71
CA ILE A 35 9.12 -13.66 -21.93
C ILE A 35 8.30 -13.47 -23.22
N VAL A 36 8.07 -14.57 -23.93
CA VAL A 36 7.14 -14.67 -25.06
C VAL A 36 6.02 -15.63 -24.69
N LEU A 37 4.80 -15.33 -25.10
CA LEU A 37 3.61 -16.13 -24.86
C LEU A 37 3.28 -16.91 -26.15
N VAL A 38 3.47 -18.21 -26.15
CA VAL A 38 3.18 -19.06 -27.30
C VAL A 38 1.72 -19.52 -27.24
N VAL A 39 0.97 -19.32 -28.35
CA VAL A 39 -0.46 -19.62 -28.42
C VAL A 39 -0.79 -20.56 -29.57
N ASP A 40 -1.86 -21.32 -29.40
CA ASP A 40 -2.47 -22.12 -30.44
C ASP A 40 -3.33 -21.30 -31.43
N LYS A 41 -3.91 -21.95 -32.43
CA LYS A 41 -4.83 -21.34 -33.40
C LYS A 41 -6.08 -20.71 -32.75
N LYS A 42 -6.49 -21.16 -31.57
CA LYS A 42 -7.63 -20.64 -30.79
C LYS A 42 -7.24 -19.51 -29.85
N LYS A 43 -5.96 -19.07 -29.86
CA LYS A 43 -5.36 -18.08 -28.94
C LYS A 43 -5.33 -18.54 -27.49
N CYS A 44 -5.31 -19.83 -27.22
CA CYS A 44 -5.05 -20.40 -25.90
C CYS A 44 -3.55 -20.50 -25.66
N LEU A 45 -3.12 -20.28 -24.42
CA LEU A 45 -1.71 -20.35 -24.03
C LEU A 45 -1.21 -21.80 -24.12
N VAL A 46 -0.25 -22.06 -25.01
CA VAL A 46 0.48 -23.34 -25.11
C VAL A 46 1.62 -23.38 -24.10
N GLY A 47 2.27 -22.23 -23.87
CA GLY A 47 3.35 -22.10 -22.92
C GLY A 47 4.09 -20.78 -23.09
N THR A 48 5.23 -20.68 -22.42
CA THR A 48 6.07 -19.48 -22.44
C THR A 48 7.49 -19.81 -22.87
N VAL A 49 8.19 -18.82 -23.45
CA VAL A 49 9.59 -18.94 -23.83
C VAL A 49 10.33 -17.72 -23.26
N SER A 50 11.44 -17.97 -22.59
CA SER A 50 12.37 -16.98 -22.10
C SER A 50 13.73 -17.09 -22.78
N ASP A 51 14.61 -16.10 -22.63
CA ASP A 51 16.01 -16.18 -23.06
C ASP A 51 16.70 -17.44 -22.57
N GLY A 52 16.46 -17.83 -21.33
CA GLY A 52 17.02 -19.04 -20.76
C GLY A 52 16.56 -20.31 -21.47
N ASP A 53 15.31 -20.34 -21.95
CA ASP A 53 14.76 -21.49 -22.68
C ASP A 53 15.41 -21.59 -24.06
N ILE A 54 15.55 -20.47 -24.76
CA ILE A 54 16.25 -20.41 -26.07
C ILE A 54 17.68 -20.84 -25.89
N ARG A 55 18.42 -20.28 -24.95
CA ARG A 55 19.83 -20.64 -24.69
C ARG A 55 20.00 -22.12 -24.41
N ARG A 56 19.13 -22.72 -23.58
CA ARG A 56 19.17 -24.16 -23.30
C ARG A 56 18.90 -24.98 -24.54
N GLY A 57 17.95 -24.56 -25.39
CA GLY A 57 17.67 -25.24 -26.65
C GLY A 57 18.85 -25.24 -27.61
N LEU A 58 19.53 -24.09 -27.77
CA LEU A 58 20.71 -23.97 -28.62
C LEU A 58 21.88 -24.83 -28.09
N LEU A 59 22.10 -24.84 -26.77
CA LEU A 59 23.13 -25.69 -26.15
C LEU A 59 22.80 -27.18 -26.29
N ALA A 60 21.53 -27.55 -26.45
CA ALA A 60 21.08 -28.92 -26.73
C ALA A 60 21.14 -29.28 -28.22
N GLY A 61 21.72 -28.42 -29.07
CA GLY A 61 21.92 -28.69 -30.51
C GLY A 61 20.77 -28.26 -31.39
N LEU A 62 19.77 -27.52 -30.91
CA LEU A 62 18.75 -26.93 -31.76
C LEU A 62 19.33 -25.71 -32.51
N ASP A 63 18.83 -25.47 -33.71
CA ASP A 63 19.12 -24.26 -34.47
C ASP A 63 18.02 -23.19 -34.33
N LEU A 64 18.29 -21.99 -34.78
CA LEU A 64 17.34 -20.86 -34.71
C LEU A 64 16.09 -21.08 -35.58
N ASN A 65 16.15 -21.91 -36.61
CA ASN A 65 15.02 -22.22 -37.48
C ASN A 65 14.17 -23.34 -36.92
N SER A 66 14.61 -24.02 -35.87
CA SER A 66 13.82 -25.01 -35.16
C SER A 66 12.51 -24.45 -34.63
N SER A 67 11.47 -25.28 -34.56
CA SER A 67 10.17 -24.87 -34.01
C SER A 67 10.31 -24.43 -32.56
N VAL A 68 9.64 -23.31 -32.22
CA VAL A 68 9.55 -22.76 -30.86
C VAL A 68 9.02 -23.76 -29.83
N LEU A 69 8.19 -24.72 -30.27
CA LEU A 69 7.62 -25.76 -29.42
C LEU A 69 8.65 -26.69 -28.79
N LYS A 70 9.89 -26.74 -29.35
CA LYS A 70 10.99 -27.52 -28.78
C LYS A 70 11.61 -26.89 -27.53
N VAL A 71 11.44 -25.58 -27.35
CA VAL A 71 12.00 -24.82 -26.23
C VAL A 71 10.93 -24.26 -25.28
N VAL A 72 9.65 -24.42 -25.61
CA VAL A 72 8.54 -23.87 -24.84
C VAL A 72 8.42 -24.54 -23.47
N ASN A 73 8.31 -23.75 -22.43
CA ASN A 73 7.87 -24.20 -21.12
C ASN A 73 6.35 -24.43 -21.15
N LYS A 74 5.93 -25.69 -21.17
CA LYS A 74 4.51 -26.11 -21.27
C LYS A 74 3.73 -25.96 -19.95
N LYS A 75 4.40 -25.69 -18.83
CA LYS A 75 3.78 -25.55 -17.51
C LYS A 75 4.16 -24.19 -16.88
N PRO A 76 3.87 -23.07 -17.56
CA PRO A 76 4.15 -21.76 -16.96
C PRO A 76 3.24 -21.52 -15.76
N ARG A 77 3.72 -20.73 -14.80
CA ARG A 77 2.85 -20.17 -13.76
C ARG A 77 1.93 -19.13 -14.40
N VAL A 78 0.64 -19.31 -14.27
CA VAL A 78 -0.38 -18.37 -14.72
C VAL A 78 -1.32 -18.00 -13.58
N VAL A 79 -2.02 -16.89 -13.72
CA VAL A 79 -3.03 -16.44 -12.76
C VAL A 79 -4.35 -16.11 -13.47
N PRO A 80 -5.50 -16.29 -12.82
CA PRO A 80 -6.78 -15.83 -13.36
C PRO A 80 -6.92 -14.30 -13.27
N GLU A 81 -7.84 -13.72 -14.07
CA GLU A 81 -8.12 -12.29 -14.12
C GLU A 81 -8.48 -11.68 -12.74
N ALA A 82 -9.05 -12.46 -11.84
CA ALA A 82 -9.46 -12.02 -10.51
C ALA A 82 -8.26 -11.72 -9.56
N VAL A 83 -7.04 -12.15 -9.92
CA VAL A 83 -5.85 -11.93 -9.10
C VAL A 83 -5.44 -10.47 -9.18
N THR A 84 -5.40 -9.81 -8.02
CA THR A 84 -4.96 -8.43 -7.92
C THR A 84 -3.44 -8.31 -8.09
N SER A 85 -2.96 -7.12 -8.51
CA SER A 85 -1.51 -6.87 -8.64
C SER A 85 -0.74 -7.11 -7.34
N ASP A 86 -1.35 -6.83 -6.18
CA ASP A 86 -0.72 -7.10 -4.88
C ASP A 86 -0.49 -8.60 -4.64
N LEU A 87 -1.50 -9.43 -4.93
CA LEU A 87 -1.39 -10.90 -4.80
C LEU A 87 -0.44 -11.47 -5.86
N ALA A 88 -0.50 -10.94 -7.10
CA ALA A 88 0.45 -11.30 -8.14
C ALA A 88 1.89 -11.03 -7.72
N LEU A 89 2.16 -9.88 -7.07
CA LEU A 89 3.47 -9.53 -6.55
C LEU A 89 3.96 -10.51 -5.46
N GLU A 90 3.07 -10.96 -4.57
CA GLU A 90 3.41 -11.96 -3.55
C GLU A 90 3.77 -13.31 -4.20
N ILE A 91 2.99 -13.73 -5.22
CA ILE A 91 3.28 -14.95 -5.99
C ILE A 91 4.61 -14.82 -6.74
N MET A 92 4.90 -13.65 -7.32
CA MET A 92 6.16 -13.38 -8.01
C MET A 92 7.34 -13.46 -7.05
N LYS A 93 7.25 -12.87 -5.85
CA LYS A 93 8.28 -12.91 -4.82
C LYS A 93 8.57 -14.33 -4.36
N SER A 94 7.52 -15.08 -3.99
CA SER A 94 7.68 -16.44 -3.44
C SER A 94 8.19 -17.45 -4.46
N ASN A 95 8.03 -17.20 -5.77
CA ASN A 95 8.46 -18.08 -6.84
C ASN A 95 9.60 -17.53 -7.70
N ASN A 96 10.19 -16.39 -7.30
CA ASN A 96 11.29 -15.72 -8.00
C ASN A 96 10.97 -15.43 -9.49
N LEU A 97 9.72 -14.98 -9.76
CA LEU A 97 9.22 -14.71 -11.10
C LEU A 97 9.20 -13.20 -11.37
N ARG A 98 9.55 -12.80 -12.59
CA ARG A 98 9.45 -11.40 -13.03
C ARG A 98 8.21 -11.13 -13.88
N GLN A 99 7.61 -12.18 -14.45
CA GLN A 99 6.41 -12.09 -15.28
C GLN A 99 5.45 -13.24 -14.95
N ILE A 100 4.14 -12.95 -14.94
CA ILE A 100 3.10 -13.97 -14.81
C ILE A 100 1.98 -13.68 -15.80
N PRO A 101 1.70 -14.57 -16.76
CA PRO A 101 0.57 -14.45 -17.68
C PRO A 101 -0.76 -14.53 -16.95
N ILE A 102 -1.72 -13.73 -17.42
CA ILE A 102 -3.12 -13.74 -16.95
C ILE A 102 -3.95 -14.47 -17.97
N VAL A 103 -4.70 -15.49 -17.54
CA VAL A 103 -5.54 -16.29 -18.42
C VAL A 103 -6.98 -16.39 -17.89
N ASP A 104 -7.94 -16.61 -18.79
CA ASP A 104 -9.31 -16.94 -18.42
C ASP A 104 -9.49 -18.46 -18.17
N LYS A 105 -10.72 -18.86 -17.83
CA LYS A 105 -11.07 -20.29 -17.60
C LYS A 105 -10.83 -21.20 -18.79
N SER A 106 -10.76 -20.65 -20.00
CA SER A 106 -10.47 -21.35 -21.24
C SER A 106 -8.99 -21.30 -21.64
N ASN A 107 -8.12 -20.90 -20.72
CA ASN A 107 -6.68 -20.72 -20.92
C ASN A 107 -6.31 -19.67 -22.02
N LYS A 108 -7.23 -18.75 -22.35
CA LYS A 108 -6.95 -17.65 -23.27
C LYS A 108 -6.25 -16.52 -22.52
N ILE A 109 -5.25 -15.92 -23.17
CA ILE A 109 -4.48 -14.83 -22.60
C ILE A 109 -5.35 -13.56 -22.49
N LYS A 110 -5.36 -12.95 -21.31
CA LYS A 110 -6.06 -11.69 -20.99
C LYS A 110 -5.10 -10.56 -20.62
N GLY A 111 -3.87 -10.91 -20.25
CA GLY A 111 -2.87 -9.94 -19.85
C GLY A 111 -1.60 -10.59 -19.37
N ILE A 112 -0.75 -9.76 -18.77
CA ILE A 112 0.46 -10.18 -18.08
C ILE A 112 0.70 -9.25 -16.89
N HIS A 113 1.12 -9.79 -15.78
CA HIS A 113 1.72 -9.04 -14.68
C HIS A 113 3.23 -8.98 -14.89
N LEU A 114 3.78 -7.79 -14.96
CA LEU A 114 5.21 -7.52 -15.04
C LEU A 114 5.70 -7.01 -13.69
N TRP A 115 6.77 -7.58 -13.16
CA TRP A 115 7.38 -7.17 -11.89
C TRP A 115 7.67 -5.67 -11.87
N ASP A 116 8.30 -5.16 -12.92
CA ASP A 116 8.72 -3.76 -12.99
C ASP A 116 7.52 -2.81 -13.01
N GLU A 117 6.39 -3.20 -13.63
CA GLU A 117 5.15 -2.41 -13.61
C GLU A 117 4.47 -2.42 -12.23
N ILE A 118 4.42 -3.57 -11.58
CA ILE A 118 3.78 -3.70 -10.26
C ILE A 118 4.64 -3.05 -9.18
N THR A 119 5.97 -3.08 -9.34
CA THR A 119 6.92 -2.50 -8.36
C THR A 119 7.21 -1.03 -8.62
N VAL A 120 6.91 -0.48 -9.79
CA VAL A 120 6.88 0.97 -9.99
C VAL A 120 5.81 1.53 -9.06
N LYS A 121 6.26 2.10 -7.95
CA LYS A 121 5.39 2.80 -7.02
C LYS A 121 4.72 3.94 -7.79
N GLU A 122 3.41 3.86 -7.99
CA GLU A 122 2.66 5.00 -8.50
C GLU A 122 2.94 6.17 -7.56
N SER A 123 3.72 7.14 -8.04
CA SER A 123 3.88 8.40 -7.31
C SER A 123 2.51 9.08 -7.23
N ARG A 124 2.07 9.35 -6.00
CA ARG A 124 0.80 10.02 -5.73
C ARG A 124 1.03 11.51 -5.56
N SER A 125 0.16 12.29 -6.16
CA SER A 125 0.09 13.74 -5.92
C SER A 125 -0.53 14.08 -4.57
N ASN A 126 -1.22 13.12 -3.95
CA ASN A 126 -1.87 13.31 -2.66
C ASN A 126 -0.85 13.59 -1.55
N ILE A 127 -1.15 14.57 -0.72
CA ILE A 127 -0.34 14.92 0.44
C ILE A 127 -0.78 14.09 1.64
N MET A 128 0.18 13.68 2.47
CA MET A 128 -0.09 13.10 3.78
C MET A 128 0.27 14.11 4.87
N VAL A 129 -0.71 14.48 5.68
CA VAL A 129 -0.54 15.33 6.86
C VAL A 129 -0.41 14.43 8.08
N ILE A 130 0.67 14.58 8.83
CA ILE A 130 0.95 13.78 10.03
C ILE A 130 0.92 14.69 11.25
N MET A 131 0.01 14.36 12.18
CA MET A 131 -0.17 15.09 13.42
C MET A 131 0.82 14.56 14.48
N ALA A 132 1.87 15.32 14.78
CA ALA A 132 2.96 14.90 15.67
C ALA A 132 3.25 15.88 16.84
N GLY A 133 2.37 16.86 17.08
CA GLY A 133 2.55 17.91 18.11
C GLY A 133 2.17 17.53 19.54
N GLY A 134 1.68 16.31 19.78
CA GLY A 134 1.17 15.88 21.08
C GLY A 134 2.25 15.69 22.16
N LYS A 135 1.96 16.08 23.41
CA LYS A 135 2.88 15.96 24.57
C LYS A 135 3.10 14.52 25.06
N GLY A 136 2.28 13.56 24.65
CA GLY A 136 2.44 12.15 25.05
C GLY A 136 2.36 11.86 26.55
N ILE A 137 1.64 12.67 27.34
CA ILE A 137 1.64 12.66 28.83
C ILE A 137 1.39 11.26 29.42
N ARG A 138 0.57 10.43 28.77
CA ARG A 138 0.24 9.06 29.24
C ARG A 138 1.43 8.10 29.22
N MET A 139 2.49 8.44 28.49
CA MET A 139 3.67 7.58 28.33
C MET A 139 4.89 8.09 29.10
N ARG A 140 4.68 9.03 30.04
CA ARG A 140 5.77 9.46 30.95
C ARG A 140 6.24 8.30 31.82
N PRO A 141 7.55 8.21 32.11
CA PRO A 141 8.61 9.22 31.86
C PRO A 141 9.22 9.19 30.44
N TYR A 142 8.91 8.21 29.58
CA TYR A 142 9.53 8.04 28.26
C TYR A 142 9.38 9.25 27.33
N THR A 143 8.30 10.03 27.52
CA THR A 143 7.98 11.19 26.69
C THR A 143 8.37 12.52 27.31
N GLU A 144 9.16 12.55 28.37
CA GLU A 144 9.68 13.80 28.96
C GLU A 144 10.81 14.40 28.15
N SER A 145 11.68 13.55 27.59
CA SER A 145 12.84 13.97 26.77
C SER A 145 12.74 13.56 25.30
N CYS A 146 11.70 12.81 24.91
CA CYS A 146 11.52 12.31 23.54
C CYS A 146 10.05 12.42 23.15
N PRO A 147 9.67 13.08 22.04
CA PRO A 147 8.27 13.14 21.64
C PRO A 147 7.77 11.74 21.23
N LYS A 148 6.52 11.41 21.54
CA LYS A 148 5.94 10.07 21.31
C LYS A 148 6.18 9.52 19.89
N PRO A 149 6.06 10.31 18.81
CA PRO A 149 6.36 9.83 17.46
C PRO A 149 7.82 9.40 17.24
N MET A 150 8.74 9.84 18.09
CA MET A 150 10.16 9.51 18.02
C MET A 150 10.56 8.34 18.92
N LEU A 151 9.65 7.82 19.73
CA LEU A 151 9.91 6.57 20.47
C LEU A 151 10.17 5.42 19.52
N GLU A 152 11.21 4.64 19.81
CA GLU A 152 11.64 3.55 18.94
C GLU A 152 10.82 2.29 19.13
N VAL A 153 10.41 1.69 18.03
CA VAL A 153 9.83 0.35 17.94
C VAL A 153 10.62 -0.40 16.87
N ALA A 154 11.16 -1.57 17.20
CA ALA A 154 12.02 -2.33 16.30
C ALA A 154 13.17 -1.49 15.70
N ASN A 155 13.89 -0.76 16.56
CA ASN A 155 15.05 0.09 16.23
C ASN A 155 14.77 1.25 15.23
N LYS A 156 13.54 1.71 15.15
CA LYS A 156 13.15 2.86 14.34
C LYS A 156 12.08 3.68 15.05
N PRO A 157 12.07 5.02 14.91
CA PRO A 157 10.97 5.85 15.39
C PRO A 157 9.61 5.40 14.85
N ILE A 158 8.56 5.50 15.67
CA ILE A 158 7.17 5.20 15.25
C ILE A 158 6.83 6.00 13.99
N LEU A 159 7.18 7.28 13.95
CA LEU A 159 6.94 8.15 12.80
C LEU A 159 7.62 7.66 11.53
N GLN A 160 8.82 7.09 11.64
CA GLN A 160 9.53 6.52 10.49
C GLN A 160 8.77 5.31 9.91
N HIS A 161 8.20 4.45 10.73
CA HIS A 161 7.36 3.33 10.25
C HIS A 161 6.15 3.83 9.47
N ILE A 162 5.50 4.89 9.94
CA ILE A 162 4.34 5.49 9.26
C ILE A 162 4.76 6.06 7.90
N ILE A 163 5.85 6.82 7.85
CA ILE A 163 6.39 7.43 6.63
C ILE A 163 6.83 6.35 5.63
N GLU A 164 7.60 5.34 6.06
CA GLU A 164 8.04 4.25 5.20
C GLU A 164 6.87 3.48 4.60
N LYS A 165 5.83 3.21 5.41
CA LYS A 165 4.59 2.59 4.93
C LYS A 165 3.89 3.45 3.88
N ALA A 166 3.72 4.73 4.14
CA ALA A 166 3.08 5.66 3.21
C ALA A 166 3.88 5.79 1.91
N LYS A 167 5.21 5.91 2.00
CA LYS A 167 6.12 5.89 0.84
C LYS A 167 5.96 4.60 0.03
N ASN A 168 5.82 3.46 0.70
CA ASN A 168 5.57 2.18 0.03
C ASN A 168 4.23 2.14 -0.69
N GLU A 169 3.26 2.96 -0.29
CA GLU A 169 1.96 3.13 -0.93
C GLU A 169 1.94 4.28 -1.96
N GLY A 170 3.10 4.92 -2.24
CA GLY A 170 3.29 5.91 -3.30
C GLY A 170 3.20 7.37 -2.83
N PHE A 171 3.07 7.65 -1.55
CA PHE A 171 3.10 9.02 -1.03
C PHE A 171 4.54 9.53 -1.02
N ASN A 172 4.75 10.71 -1.58
CA ASN A 172 6.06 11.36 -1.65
C ASN A 172 6.07 12.73 -0.98
N LYS A 173 4.90 13.33 -0.71
CA LYS A 173 4.75 14.64 -0.08
C LYS A 173 4.12 14.50 1.29
N PHE A 174 4.82 14.99 2.30
CA PHE A 174 4.41 14.92 3.69
C PHE A 174 4.40 16.30 4.30
N ILE A 175 3.43 16.55 5.19
CA ILE A 175 3.40 17.72 6.05
C ILE A 175 3.31 17.19 7.47
N ILE A 176 4.27 17.56 8.30
CA ILE A 176 4.31 17.12 9.69
C ILE A 176 4.00 18.29 10.60
N SER A 177 2.87 18.22 11.31
CA SER A 177 2.55 19.18 12.35
C SER A 177 3.33 18.85 13.61
N VAL A 178 4.07 19.80 14.12
CA VAL A 178 4.96 19.67 15.27
C VAL A 178 4.70 20.76 16.30
N ASN A 179 4.89 20.45 17.58
CA ASN A 179 4.85 21.37 18.70
C ASN A 179 5.83 20.92 19.78
N TYR A 180 5.39 20.02 20.69
CA TYR A 180 6.21 19.55 21.79
C TYR A 180 7.43 18.76 21.29
N LEU A 181 8.64 19.23 21.66
CA LEU A 181 9.93 18.68 21.21
C LEU A 181 10.02 18.50 19.69
N GLY A 182 9.32 19.35 18.92
CA GLY A 182 9.25 19.27 17.46
C GLY A 182 10.60 19.38 16.77
N GLN A 183 11.58 20.05 17.41
CA GLN A 183 12.93 20.18 16.86
C GLN A 183 13.62 18.82 16.67
N MET A 184 13.39 17.85 17.58
CA MET A 184 13.95 16.49 17.43
C MET A 184 13.41 15.78 16.16
N ILE A 185 12.14 16.01 15.82
CA ILE A 185 11.54 15.46 14.61
C ILE A 185 12.18 16.12 13.38
N LYS A 186 12.34 17.44 13.40
CA LYS A 186 12.97 18.20 12.31
C LYS A 186 14.43 17.79 12.08
N ASP A 187 15.19 17.62 13.16
CA ASP A 187 16.61 17.25 13.10
C ASP A 187 16.78 15.82 12.52
N PHE A 188 15.86 14.90 12.84
CA PHE A 188 15.93 13.52 12.39
C PHE A 188 15.53 13.38 10.90
N PHE A 189 14.42 13.98 10.50
CA PHE A 189 13.87 13.81 9.16
C PHE A 189 14.35 14.85 8.15
N GLY A 190 14.76 16.05 8.59
CA GLY A 190 15.16 17.15 7.72
C GLY A 190 14.11 17.50 6.67
N SER A 191 14.54 17.75 5.45
CA SER A 191 13.67 17.96 4.27
C SER A 191 13.06 16.66 3.73
N GLY A 192 13.44 15.50 4.26
CA GLY A 192 13.00 14.21 3.75
C GLY A 192 13.93 13.58 2.69
N GLU A 193 14.98 14.27 2.23
CA GLU A 193 15.89 13.79 1.18
C GLU A 193 16.51 12.44 1.50
N LYS A 194 16.98 12.23 2.72
CA LYS A 194 17.56 10.94 3.17
C LYS A 194 16.59 9.77 3.01
N PHE A 195 15.29 10.06 3.03
CA PHE A 195 14.22 9.08 2.89
C PHE A 195 13.65 9.05 1.46
N GLY A 196 14.13 9.94 0.55
CA GLY A 196 13.64 10.08 -0.82
C GLY A 196 12.18 10.50 -0.88
N ILE A 197 11.80 11.46 -0.07
CA ILE A 197 10.47 12.10 0.05
C ILE A 197 10.66 13.60 0.28
N ASP A 198 9.55 14.34 0.23
CA ASP A 198 9.49 15.78 0.48
C ASP A 198 8.70 16.03 1.77
N ILE A 199 9.30 16.72 2.72
CA ILE A 199 8.70 17.01 4.05
C ILE A 199 8.66 18.51 4.28
N GLU A 200 7.45 19.01 4.54
CA GLU A 200 7.21 20.35 5.08
C GLU A 200 6.76 20.24 6.55
N TYR A 201 7.03 21.27 7.35
CA TYR A 201 6.63 21.31 8.76
C TYR A 201 5.62 22.42 9.01
N LEU A 202 4.63 22.10 9.85
CA LEU A 202 3.70 23.07 10.43
C LEU A 202 4.05 23.22 11.92
N ASP A 203 4.53 24.38 12.29
CA ASP A 203 4.76 24.72 13.69
C ASP A 203 3.46 25.20 14.32
N GLU A 204 3.05 24.55 15.41
CA GLU A 204 1.93 24.99 16.23
C GLU A 204 2.45 25.84 17.39
N ASP A 205 2.10 27.12 17.44
CA ASP A 205 2.47 28.03 18.55
C ASP A 205 1.81 27.63 19.86
N SER A 206 0.65 26.98 19.79
CA SER A 206 -0.09 26.42 20.92
C SER A 206 -0.80 25.12 20.49
N PRO A 207 -1.10 24.21 21.44
CA PRO A 207 -1.82 22.99 21.11
C PRO A 207 -3.20 23.29 20.52
N LEU A 208 -3.38 23.07 19.22
CA LEU A 208 -4.63 23.31 18.50
C LEU A 208 -5.60 22.11 18.55
N GLY A 209 -5.22 21.03 19.24
CA GLY A 209 -5.97 19.79 19.29
C GLY A 209 -5.71 18.90 18.08
N THR A 210 -6.48 17.82 17.97
CA THR A 210 -6.15 16.71 17.06
C THR A 210 -6.15 17.09 15.57
N ALA A 211 -6.96 18.04 15.16
CA ALA A 211 -7.05 18.45 13.75
C ALA A 211 -6.92 19.97 13.57
N GLY A 212 -6.66 20.70 14.66
CA GLY A 212 -6.61 22.17 14.61
C GLY A 212 -5.48 22.71 13.77
N SER A 213 -4.35 22.00 13.69
CA SER A 213 -3.23 22.40 12.81
C SER A 213 -3.58 22.34 11.32
N LEU A 214 -4.67 21.68 10.94
CA LEU A 214 -5.16 21.73 9.55
C LEU A 214 -5.56 23.16 9.15
N SER A 215 -5.94 24.01 10.11
CA SER A 215 -6.24 25.42 9.85
C SER A 215 -5.02 26.23 9.42
N LEU A 216 -3.82 25.76 9.74
CA LEU A 216 -2.54 26.38 9.36
C LEU A 216 -2.11 25.96 7.94
N LEU A 217 -2.79 24.99 7.33
CA LEU A 217 -2.47 24.51 5.98
C LEU A 217 -2.76 25.62 4.97
N LYS A 218 -1.70 26.12 4.33
CA LYS A 218 -1.82 27.11 3.23
C LYS A 218 -2.01 26.43 1.85
N ILE A 219 -2.34 25.13 1.82
CA ILE A 219 -2.37 24.35 0.60
C ILE A 219 -3.69 24.57 -0.13
N LYS A 220 -3.61 25.02 -1.36
CA LYS A 220 -4.72 24.98 -2.34
C LYS A 220 -4.59 23.73 -3.18
N THR A 221 -4.91 22.55 -2.64
CA THR A 221 -4.99 21.33 -3.45
C THR A 221 -6.42 21.03 -3.85
N LYS A 222 -6.60 20.58 -5.10
CA LYS A 222 -7.87 20.02 -5.59
C LYS A 222 -7.96 18.51 -5.27
N GLU A 223 -6.83 17.90 -4.93
CA GLU A 223 -6.75 16.48 -4.60
C GLU A 223 -7.03 16.26 -3.11
N PRO A 224 -7.72 15.17 -2.76
CA PRO A 224 -7.90 14.81 -1.37
C PRO A 224 -6.54 14.54 -0.71
N PHE A 225 -6.39 14.96 0.54
CA PHE A 225 -5.22 14.66 1.34
C PHE A 225 -5.59 13.70 2.48
N LEU A 226 -4.59 12.97 2.98
CA LEU A 226 -4.76 12.03 4.08
C LEU A 226 -4.21 12.63 5.36
N VAL A 227 -4.97 12.54 6.45
CA VAL A 227 -4.52 12.97 7.79
C VAL A 227 -4.31 11.73 8.65
N VAL A 228 -3.16 11.63 9.30
CA VAL A 228 -2.82 10.51 10.20
C VAL A 228 -2.17 11.02 11.48
N ASN A 229 -2.34 10.30 12.58
CA ASN A 229 -1.61 10.58 13.80
C ASN A 229 -0.18 10.03 13.71
N GLY A 230 0.80 10.78 14.17
CA GLY A 230 2.22 10.42 14.16
C GLY A 230 2.61 9.29 15.12
N ASP A 231 1.66 8.77 15.89
CA ASP A 231 1.85 7.74 16.92
C ASP A 231 1.02 6.47 16.68
N VAL A 232 0.32 6.36 15.55
CA VAL A 232 -0.55 5.23 15.23
C VAL A 232 0.02 4.39 14.09
N VAL A 233 0.54 3.22 14.42
CA VAL A 233 0.92 2.20 13.44
C VAL A 233 -0.30 1.32 13.16
N THR A 234 -0.74 1.27 11.90
CA THR A 234 -1.95 0.56 11.49
C THR A 234 -1.72 -0.34 10.29
N GLY A 235 -2.47 -1.45 10.18
CA GLY A 235 -2.51 -2.32 9.00
C GLY A 235 -3.36 -1.76 7.84
N VAL A 236 -4.11 -0.67 8.06
CA VAL A 236 -4.96 -0.07 7.04
C VAL A 236 -4.13 0.42 5.86
N ARG A 237 -4.55 0.09 4.64
CA ARG A 237 -3.90 0.57 3.41
C ARG A 237 -4.41 1.97 3.07
N PHE A 238 -3.54 2.97 3.13
CA PHE A 238 -3.86 4.38 2.88
C PHE A 238 -4.44 4.61 1.48
N LYS A 239 -3.92 3.91 0.46
CA LYS A 239 -4.45 3.95 -0.90
C LYS A 239 -5.91 3.51 -1.01
N LYS A 240 -6.36 2.57 -0.14
CA LYS A 240 -7.76 2.13 -0.14
C LYS A 240 -8.69 3.19 0.43
N ILE A 241 -8.25 3.94 1.45
CA ILE A 241 -9.03 5.05 2.02
C ILE A 241 -9.24 6.14 0.97
N LEU A 242 -8.18 6.57 0.26
CA LEU A 242 -8.30 7.57 -0.80
C LEU A 242 -9.20 7.10 -1.95
N LYS A 243 -9.07 5.82 -2.36
CA LYS A 243 -9.93 5.26 -3.40
C LYS A 243 -11.39 5.24 -2.95
N PHE A 244 -11.66 4.82 -1.72
CA PHE A 244 -13.01 4.81 -1.14
C PHE A 244 -13.57 6.23 -1.08
N HIS A 245 -12.80 7.20 -0.57
CA HIS A 245 -13.19 8.61 -0.52
C HIS A 245 -13.63 9.12 -1.90
N GLY A 246 -12.83 8.87 -2.94
CA GLY A 246 -13.15 9.29 -4.30
C GLY A 246 -14.41 8.64 -4.91
N THR A 247 -14.82 7.45 -4.41
CA THR A 247 -16.05 6.78 -4.88
C THR A 247 -17.30 7.21 -4.15
N GLN A 248 -17.18 7.80 -2.94
CA GLN A 248 -18.32 8.14 -2.10
C GLN A 248 -18.78 9.59 -2.23
N ASN A 249 -18.07 10.42 -2.99
CA ASN A 249 -18.34 11.86 -3.12
C ASN A 249 -18.53 12.56 -1.75
N ALA A 250 -17.77 12.13 -0.75
CA ALA A 250 -17.85 12.60 0.63
C ALA A 250 -16.94 13.79 0.87
N HIS A 251 -17.34 14.72 1.76
CA HIS A 251 -16.45 15.82 2.18
C HIS A 251 -15.27 15.34 3.03
N ALA A 252 -15.49 14.30 3.85
CA ALA A 252 -14.48 13.66 4.66
C ALA A 252 -14.75 12.15 4.77
N THR A 253 -13.71 11.35 4.93
CA THR A 253 -13.78 9.90 5.17
C THR A 253 -12.92 9.57 6.37
N MET A 254 -13.48 8.84 7.34
CA MET A 254 -12.80 8.48 8.57
C MET A 254 -12.60 6.96 8.61
N ALA A 255 -11.39 6.52 8.94
CA ALA A 255 -11.12 5.13 9.23
C ALA A 255 -11.37 4.85 10.72
N VAL A 256 -12.26 3.91 10.99
CA VAL A 256 -12.64 3.53 12.35
C VAL A 256 -12.38 2.04 12.59
N SER A 257 -12.15 1.68 13.83
CA SER A 257 -12.10 0.28 14.29
C SER A 257 -13.23 0.02 15.26
N LEU A 258 -13.89 -1.12 15.12
CA LEU A 258 -14.85 -1.57 16.13
C LEU A 258 -14.08 -2.03 17.35
N HIS A 259 -14.38 -1.41 18.48
CA HIS A 259 -13.84 -1.80 19.79
C HIS A 259 -14.96 -2.40 20.64
N GLU A 260 -14.72 -3.60 21.14
CA GLU A 260 -15.63 -4.25 22.07
C GLU A 260 -15.00 -4.19 23.47
N TRP A 261 -15.74 -3.70 24.42
CA TRP A 261 -15.35 -3.67 25.82
C TRP A 261 -16.40 -4.31 26.69
N GLN A 262 -16.02 -5.32 27.45
CA GLN A 262 -16.88 -5.98 28.41
C GLN A 262 -16.69 -5.36 29.78
N HIS A 263 -17.79 -4.88 30.38
CA HIS A 263 -17.75 -4.47 31.78
C HIS A 263 -17.47 -5.67 32.69
N PRO A 264 -16.53 -5.55 33.64
CA PRO A 264 -16.20 -6.67 34.51
C PRO A 264 -17.27 -6.92 35.58
N PHE A 265 -18.22 -6.01 35.72
CA PHE A 265 -19.29 -6.05 36.77
C PHE A 265 -20.67 -5.92 36.14
N GLY A 266 -21.70 -6.23 36.94
CA GLY A 266 -23.08 -5.91 36.61
C GLY A 266 -23.28 -4.39 36.54
N VAL A 267 -23.98 -3.92 35.50
CA VAL A 267 -24.32 -2.50 35.28
C VAL A 267 -25.79 -2.30 35.65
N VAL A 268 -26.06 -1.33 36.52
CA VAL A 268 -27.40 -0.96 36.94
C VAL A 268 -27.83 0.30 36.17
N HIS A 269 -28.94 0.20 35.47
CA HIS A 269 -29.56 1.33 34.80
C HIS A 269 -30.63 1.95 35.70
N MET A 270 -30.61 3.26 35.84
CA MET A 270 -31.53 3.98 36.74
C MET A 270 -32.28 5.10 36.01
N ASN A 271 -33.51 5.32 36.44
CA ASN A 271 -34.30 6.51 36.11
C ASN A 271 -34.66 7.22 37.40
N GLY A 272 -33.98 8.28 37.73
CA GLY A 272 -34.03 8.91 39.06
C GLY A 272 -33.54 7.91 40.12
N MET A 273 -34.38 7.63 41.12
CA MET A 273 -34.11 6.66 42.22
C MET A 273 -34.57 5.24 41.91
N ASN A 274 -35.20 5.00 40.74
CA ASN A 274 -35.73 3.69 40.39
C ASN A 274 -34.76 2.91 39.49
N ILE A 275 -34.48 1.68 39.85
CA ILE A 275 -33.71 0.76 39.00
C ILE A 275 -34.61 0.30 37.88
N THR A 276 -34.17 0.51 36.64
CA THR A 276 -34.92 0.14 35.42
C THR A 276 -34.41 -1.17 34.82
N LYS A 277 -33.15 -1.46 34.95
CA LYS A 277 -32.52 -2.68 34.37
C LYS A 277 -31.23 -3.00 35.10
N ILE A 278 -30.90 -4.29 35.18
CA ILE A 278 -29.58 -4.77 35.58
C ILE A 278 -29.05 -5.66 34.46
N GLU A 279 -27.85 -5.39 33.97
CA GLU A 279 -27.16 -6.17 32.96
C GLU A 279 -25.87 -6.74 33.52
N GLU A 280 -25.73 -8.07 33.52
CA GLU A 280 -24.51 -8.73 33.96
C GLU A 280 -23.44 -8.67 32.88
N LYS A 281 -22.29 -8.05 33.20
CA LYS A 281 -21.12 -7.93 32.30
C LYS A 281 -21.44 -7.52 30.87
N PRO A 282 -22.16 -6.43 30.66
CA PRO A 282 -22.58 -6.04 29.32
C PRO A 282 -21.37 -5.74 28.44
N VAL A 283 -21.50 -6.04 27.13
CA VAL A 283 -20.50 -5.71 26.11
C VAL A 283 -20.92 -4.43 25.41
N SER A 284 -20.12 -3.38 25.56
CA SER A 284 -20.24 -2.16 24.78
C SER A 284 -19.44 -2.28 23.48
N ARG A 285 -20.04 -1.78 22.40
CA ARG A 285 -19.44 -1.77 21.06
C ARG A 285 -19.36 -0.35 20.54
N ASP A 286 -18.15 0.16 20.42
CA ASP A 286 -17.92 1.52 19.97
C ASP A 286 -17.01 1.56 18.76
N TYR A 287 -17.26 2.48 17.82
CA TYR A 287 -16.34 2.77 16.74
C TYR A 287 -15.28 3.75 17.22
N ILE A 288 -14.03 3.29 17.32
CA ILE A 288 -12.90 4.13 17.68
C ILE A 288 -12.24 4.65 16.42
N CYS A 289 -12.01 5.95 16.34
CA CYS A 289 -11.27 6.54 15.25
C CYS A 289 -9.79 6.18 15.35
N LEU A 290 -9.25 5.53 14.32
CA LEU A 290 -7.82 5.21 14.24
C LEU A 290 -6.97 6.43 13.88
N LEU A 291 -7.57 7.44 13.26
CA LEU A 291 -6.90 8.67 12.83
C LEU A 291 -7.23 9.85 13.73
N TYR A 292 -8.06 9.64 14.76
CA TYR A 292 -8.50 10.66 15.68
C TYR A 292 -8.36 10.16 17.11
N THR A 293 -7.44 10.73 17.90
CA THR A 293 -7.43 10.56 19.35
C THR A 293 -8.11 11.77 19.98
N SER A 294 -9.41 11.70 20.16
CA SER A 294 -10.07 12.49 21.19
C SER A 294 -9.45 12.12 22.55
N PRO A 295 -9.29 13.06 23.51
CA PRO A 295 -8.96 12.68 24.87
C PRO A 295 -9.94 11.61 25.34
N SER A 296 -9.42 10.46 25.76
CA SER A 296 -10.23 9.36 26.27
C SER A 296 -11.06 9.85 27.44
N PRO A 297 -12.33 9.43 27.59
CA PRO A 297 -13.14 9.67 28.79
C PRO A 297 -12.46 9.22 30.10
N ARG A 298 -11.34 8.47 30.00
CA ARG A 298 -10.49 8.06 31.14
C ARG A 298 -9.57 9.17 31.68
N ASP A 299 -9.45 10.30 31.02
CA ASP A 299 -8.70 11.44 31.59
C ASP A 299 -9.56 12.14 32.65
N GLY A 300 -10.14 11.33 33.55
CA GLY A 300 -10.82 11.62 34.78
C GLY A 300 -10.94 13.11 35.15
N ARG A 301 -11.99 13.72 34.68
CA ARG A 301 -12.67 14.77 35.41
C ARG A 301 -14.14 14.39 35.43
N ILE A 302 -14.48 13.61 36.41
CA ILE A 302 -15.75 13.67 37.07
C ILE A 302 -15.58 14.61 38.25
#